data_7afef769698b68d36a9d51a4db7d4d5e
#
_entry.id   7afef769698b68d36a9d51a4db7d4d5e
#
_cell.length_a   1.000
_cell.length_b   1.000
_cell.length_c   1.000
_cell.angle_alpha   90.00
_cell.angle_beta   90.00
_cell.angle_gamma   90.00
#
_symmetry.space_group_name_H-M   'P 1'
#
loop_
_entity.id
_entity.type
_entity.pdbx_description
1 polymer ?
#
loop_
_entity_poly.entity_id
_entity_poly.type
_entity_poly.pdbx_seq_one_letter_code
_entity_poly.pdbx_strand_id
1 'polypeptide(L)'
;MLEYVTKSESETEAIGEKLAARLPGGSVVALYGGLGAGKTAFVRGMARGMGLSARVSSPTFTIVNEYLGPRELIHFDMYRLSGADELFDIGWEDYLSRGAVCAVEWSENVEDAFFGDEIRVRIDKLSDAERKITIEGGPLC
;
A
#
# COMPACT_ATOMS: atom_id res chain seq x y z
N MET A 1 -17.10 4.16 -2.20
CA MET A 1 -16.44 2.94 -1.67
C MET A 1 -16.61 1.80 -2.64
N LEU A 2 -15.54 1.12 -2.97
CA LEU A 2 -15.55 -0.05 -3.85
C LEU A 2 -15.25 -1.32 -3.06
N GLU A 3 -15.89 -2.41 -3.43
CA GLU A 3 -15.65 -3.72 -2.83
C GLU A 3 -15.38 -4.75 -3.92
N TYR A 4 -14.35 -5.57 -3.68
CA TYR A 4 -13.99 -6.68 -4.55
C TYR A 4 -13.84 -7.94 -3.71
N VAL A 5 -14.21 -9.07 -4.28
CA VAL A 5 -13.87 -10.40 -3.71
C VAL A 5 -12.88 -11.06 -4.64
N THR A 6 -11.72 -11.42 -4.11
CA THR A 6 -10.69 -12.10 -4.89
C THR A 6 -10.54 -13.54 -4.41
N LYS A 7 -10.16 -14.44 -5.31
CA LYS A 7 -10.08 -15.88 -5.04
C LYS A 7 -8.65 -16.41 -5.17
N SER A 8 -7.68 -15.52 -5.40
CA SER A 8 -6.27 -15.91 -5.52
C SER A 8 -5.40 -14.68 -5.29
N GLU A 9 -4.10 -14.91 -5.02
CA GLU A 9 -3.13 -13.82 -4.95
C GLU A 9 -3.06 -13.03 -6.25
N SER A 10 -3.15 -13.73 -7.39
CA SER A 10 -3.14 -13.07 -8.70
C SER A 10 -4.28 -12.09 -8.87
N GLU A 11 -5.47 -12.43 -8.36
CA GLU A 11 -6.62 -11.52 -8.42
C GLU A 11 -6.43 -10.33 -7.49
N THR A 12 -5.86 -10.54 -6.31
CA THR A 12 -5.53 -9.45 -5.40
C THR A 12 -4.49 -8.50 -6.02
N GLU A 13 -3.46 -9.05 -6.65
CA GLU A 13 -2.46 -8.27 -7.38
C GLU A 13 -3.10 -7.46 -8.50
N ALA A 14 -4.06 -8.04 -9.22
CA ALA A 14 -4.74 -7.35 -10.32
C ALA A 14 -5.49 -6.11 -9.85
N ILE A 15 -6.09 -6.14 -8.66
CA ILE A 15 -6.75 -4.97 -8.08
C ILE A 15 -5.72 -3.88 -7.75
N GLY A 16 -4.59 -4.26 -7.15
CA GLY A 16 -3.50 -3.32 -6.87
C GLY A 16 -2.94 -2.68 -8.14
N GLU A 17 -2.77 -3.47 -9.18
CA GLU A 17 -2.32 -2.99 -10.49
C GLU A 17 -3.26 -1.95 -11.08
N LYS A 18 -4.56 -2.22 -11.03
CA LYS A 18 -5.59 -1.32 -11.54
C LYS A 18 -5.59 0.01 -10.80
N LEU A 19 -5.48 -0.02 -9.48
CA LEU A 19 -5.43 1.20 -8.68
C LEU A 19 -4.17 2.00 -9.01
N ALA A 20 -3.00 1.36 -8.95
CA ALA A 20 -1.73 2.06 -9.06
C ALA A 20 -1.51 2.68 -10.45
N ALA A 21 -2.08 2.10 -11.50
CA ALA A 21 -1.97 2.64 -12.84
C ALA A 21 -2.53 4.07 -12.95
N ARG A 22 -3.44 4.45 -12.05
CA ARG A 22 -4.12 5.74 -12.08
C ARG A 22 -3.70 6.71 -10.98
N LEU A 23 -2.74 6.33 -10.13
CA LEU A 23 -2.35 7.18 -9.02
C LEU A 23 -1.44 8.33 -9.46
N PRO A 24 -1.74 9.56 -9.02
CA PRO A 24 -0.80 10.66 -9.21
C PRO A 24 0.38 10.52 -8.23
N GLY A 25 1.50 11.14 -8.57
CA GLY A 25 2.63 11.23 -7.65
C GLY A 25 2.23 11.90 -6.35
N GLY A 26 2.83 11.46 -5.24
CA GLY A 26 2.48 11.94 -3.90
C GLY A 26 1.28 11.27 -3.27
N SER A 27 0.69 10.27 -3.94
CA SER A 27 -0.45 9.52 -3.37
C SER A 27 0.01 8.65 -2.21
N VAL A 28 -0.86 8.53 -1.21
CA VAL A 28 -0.68 7.62 -0.07
C VAL A 28 -1.75 6.55 -0.13
N VAL A 29 -1.33 5.29 -0.13
CA VAL A 29 -2.23 4.15 -0.05
C VAL A 29 -2.02 3.51 1.32
N ALA A 30 -3.01 3.69 2.19
CA ALA A 30 -3.00 3.15 3.55
C ALA A 30 -3.65 1.77 3.55
N LEU A 31 -2.86 0.75 3.89
CA LEU A 31 -3.27 -0.65 3.84
C LEU A 31 -3.60 -1.16 5.24
N TYR A 32 -4.75 -1.78 5.36
CA TYR A 32 -5.26 -2.36 6.62
C TYR A 32 -5.57 -3.84 6.40
N GLY A 33 -5.40 -4.61 7.44
CA GLY A 33 -5.71 -6.04 7.41
C GLY A 33 -4.73 -6.82 8.29
N GLY A 34 -5.15 -7.99 8.75
CA GLY A 34 -4.33 -8.84 9.59
C GLY A 34 -3.14 -9.46 8.87
N LEU A 35 -2.33 -10.21 9.61
CA LEU A 35 -1.22 -10.96 9.03
C LEU A 35 -1.78 -11.98 8.01
N GLY A 36 -1.09 -12.08 6.88
CA GLY A 36 -1.49 -13.01 5.83
C GLY A 36 -2.74 -12.61 5.05
N ALA A 37 -3.23 -11.37 5.23
CA ALA A 37 -4.43 -10.91 4.52
C ALA A 37 -4.18 -10.64 3.02
N GLY A 38 -2.92 -10.44 2.61
CA GLY A 38 -2.60 -10.20 1.21
C GLY A 38 -2.16 -8.76 0.90
N LYS A 39 -1.77 -8.01 1.91
CA LYS A 39 -1.31 -6.61 1.73
C LYS A 39 -0.07 -6.53 0.85
N THR A 40 0.89 -7.42 1.05
CA THR A 40 2.10 -7.45 0.23
C THR A 40 1.78 -7.85 -1.22
N ALA A 41 0.86 -8.79 -1.43
CA ALA A 41 0.40 -9.14 -2.77
C ALA A 41 -0.23 -7.94 -3.49
N PHE A 42 -1.03 -7.16 -2.75
CA PHE A 42 -1.63 -5.94 -3.30
C PHE A 42 -0.54 -4.95 -3.74
N VAL A 43 0.49 -4.73 -2.92
CA VAL A 43 1.61 -3.83 -3.25
C VAL A 43 2.41 -4.36 -4.44
N ARG A 44 2.56 -5.68 -4.56
CA ARG A 44 3.20 -6.29 -5.73
C ARG A 44 2.45 -5.94 -7.00
N GLY A 45 1.12 -5.97 -6.95
CA GLY A 45 0.28 -5.51 -8.06
C GLY A 45 0.45 -4.03 -8.34
N MET A 46 0.53 -3.21 -7.29
CA MET A 46 0.77 -1.77 -7.44
C MET A 46 2.08 -1.49 -8.20
N ALA A 47 3.16 -2.18 -7.83
CA ALA A 47 4.45 -2.02 -8.52
C ALA A 47 4.31 -2.32 -10.02
N ARG A 48 3.60 -3.38 -10.35
CA ARG A 48 3.36 -3.77 -11.74
C ARG A 48 2.54 -2.71 -12.48
N GLY A 49 1.51 -2.15 -11.85
CA GLY A 49 0.68 -1.09 -12.42
C GLY A 49 1.44 0.23 -12.62
N MET A 50 2.51 0.43 -11.89
CA MET A 50 3.40 1.59 -12.04
C MET A 50 4.55 1.34 -13.03
N GLY A 51 4.54 0.20 -13.70
CA GLY A 51 5.58 -0.14 -14.67
C GLY A 51 6.91 -0.55 -14.06
N LEU A 52 6.92 -0.92 -12.80
CA LEU A 52 8.13 -1.35 -12.11
C LEU A 52 8.30 -2.86 -12.24
N SER A 53 9.50 -3.29 -12.61
CA SER A 53 9.83 -4.71 -12.73
C SER A 53 10.49 -5.27 -11.46
N ALA A 54 10.47 -4.50 -10.38
CA ALA A 54 11.08 -4.88 -9.13
C ALA A 54 10.39 -6.07 -8.48
N ARG A 55 11.17 -6.88 -7.76
CA ARG A 55 10.64 -7.97 -6.97
C ARG A 55 10.19 -7.44 -5.62
N VAL A 56 8.89 -7.29 -5.43
CA VAL A 56 8.32 -6.77 -4.19
C VAL A 56 8.32 -7.85 -3.11
N SER A 57 8.89 -7.50 -1.96
CA SER A 57 8.85 -8.31 -0.75
C SER A 57 8.39 -7.47 0.42
N SER A 58 7.89 -8.11 1.49
CA SER A 58 7.49 -7.38 2.69
C SER A 58 8.69 -6.72 3.34
N PRO A 59 8.60 -5.41 3.70
CA PRO A 59 9.69 -4.71 4.39
C PRO A 59 9.69 -4.95 5.90
N THR A 60 9.30 -6.14 6.36
CA THR A 60 9.16 -6.45 7.80
C THR A 60 10.45 -6.19 8.58
N PHE A 61 11.61 -6.50 7.99
CA PHE A 61 12.90 -6.30 8.65
C PHE A 61 13.54 -4.96 8.33
N THR A 62 13.23 -4.40 7.15
CA THR A 62 13.83 -3.14 6.68
C THR A 62 12.97 -1.93 6.99
N ILE A 63 11.69 -2.15 7.30
CA ILE A 63 10.68 -1.10 7.56
C ILE A 63 10.29 -0.37 6.28
N VAL A 64 11.24 -0.04 5.42
CA VAL A 64 10.99 0.69 4.17
C VAL A 64 11.74 0.00 3.02
N ASN A 65 11.04 -0.26 1.93
CA ASN A 65 11.64 -0.67 0.65
C ASN A 65 11.33 0.39 -0.39
N GLU A 66 12.35 0.82 -1.14
CA GLU A 66 12.20 1.79 -2.21
C GLU A 66 12.33 1.09 -3.56
N TYR A 67 11.33 1.26 -4.41
CA TYR A 67 11.33 0.74 -5.77
C TYR A 67 11.43 1.93 -6.72
N LEU A 68 12.63 2.17 -7.26
CA LEU A 68 12.93 3.35 -8.04
C LEU A 68 12.74 3.10 -9.54
N GLY A 69 12.31 4.12 -10.25
CA GLY A 69 12.07 4.08 -11.69
C GLY A 69 11.48 5.41 -12.14
N PRO A 70 10.87 5.47 -13.33
CA PRO A 70 10.18 6.69 -13.77
C PRO A 70 9.06 7.11 -12.80
N ARG A 71 8.46 6.13 -12.12
CA ARG A 71 7.52 6.35 -11.02
C ARG A 71 8.06 5.60 -9.81
N GLU A 72 8.22 6.29 -8.69
CA GLU A 72 8.76 5.68 -7.49
C GLU A 72 7.64 5.15 -6.60
N LEU A 73 7.82 3.92 -6.11
CA LEU A 73 6.94 3.29 -5.11
C LEU A 73 7.75 3.07 -3.85
N ILE A 74 7.28 3.62 -2.74
CA ILE A 74 7.91 3.44 -1.43
C ILE A 74 6.97 2.59 -0.58
N HIS A 75 7.45 1.45 -0.13
CA HIS A 75 6.67 0.46 0.60
C HIS A 75 7.10 0.44 2.06
N PHE A 76 6.20 0.84 2.95
CA PHE A 76 6.43 0.91 4.40
C PHE A 76 5.72 -0.24 5.10
N ASP A 77 6.36 -0.80 6.12
CA ASP A 77 5.72 -1.73 7.06
C ASP A 77 5.82 -1.14 8.46
N MET A 78 4.68 -0.71 8.98
CA MET A 78 4.61 -0.02 10.27
C MET A 78 4.27 -0.96 11.44
N TYR A 79 4.40 -2.26 11.24
CA TYR A 79 4.06 -3.24 12.28
C TYR A 79 4.80 -2.99 13.59
N ARG A 80 6.07 -2.59 13.51
CA ARG A 80 6.93 -2.36 14.68
C ARG A 80 6.89 -0.94 15.23
N LEU A 81 6.17 -0.03 14.57
CA LEU A 81 6.10 1.36 15.00
C LEU A 81 4.94 1.58 15.95
N SER A 82 5.14 2.46 16.92
CA SER A 82 4.13 2.79 17.91
C SER A 82 3.40 4.11 17.63
N GLY A 83 3.85 4.87 16.64
CA GLY A 83 3.19 6.13 16.31
C GLY A 83 3.81 6.85 15.11
N ALA A 84 3.12 7.92 14.69
CA ALA A 84 3.51 8.69 13.52
C ALA A 84 4.88 9.36 13.63
N ASP A 85 5.32 9.70 14.84
CA ASP A 85 6.62 10.34 15.06
C ASP A 85 7.77 9.48 14.52
N GLU A 86 7.69 8.17 14.70
CA GLU A 86 8.69 7.26 14.18
C GLU A 86 8.71 7.24 12.65
N LEU A 87 7.53 7.37 12.03
CA LEU A 87 7.43 7.45 10.58
C LEU A 87 8.06 8.73 10.04
N PHE A 88 7.88 9.86 10.71
CA PHE A 88 8.52 11.11 10.33
C PHE A 88 10.05 11.00 10.41
N ASP A 89 10.57 10.31 11.41
CA ASP A 89 12.02 10.09 11.57
C ASP A 89 12.62 9.27 10.42
N ILE A 90 11.81 8.45 9.75
CA ILE A 90 12.27 7.65 8.60
C ILE A 90 12.37 8.49 7.32
N GLY A 91 11.75 9.68 7.28
CA GLY A 91 11.78 10.55 6.10
C GLY A 91 10.46 10.60 5.34
N TRP A 92 9.35 10.38 6.02
CA TRP A 92 8.01 10.36 5.43
C TRP A 92 7.73 11.58 4.54
N GLU A 93 8.02 12.79 5.06
CA GLU A 93 7.72 14.02 4.33
C GLU A 93 8.57 14.18 3.06
N ASP A 94 9.82 13.73 3.09
CA ASP A 94 10.71 13.79 1.94
C ASP A 94 10.21 12.90 0.80
N TYR A 95 9.75 11.70 1.12
CA TYR A 95 9.20 10.79 0.11
C TYR A 95 7.97 11.41 -0.57
N LEU A 96 7.07 12.00 0.22
CA LEU A 96 5.88 12.63 -0.34
C LEU A 96 6.25 13.86 -1.19
N SER A 97 7.20 14.67 -0.74
CA SER A 97 7.60 15.89 -1.42
C SER A 97 8.20 15.64 -2.79
N ARG A 98 8.87 14.52 -2.98
CA ARG A 98 9.47 14.19 -4.26
C ARG A 98 8.53 13.47 -5.22
N GLY A 99 7.25 13.35 -4.86
CA GLY A 99 6.23 12.79 -5.74
C GLY A 99 6.17 11.26 -5.78
N ALA A 100 6.77 10.58 -4.81
CA ALA A 100 6.68 9.13 -4.71
C ALA A 100 5.25 8.71 -4.33
N VAL A 101 4.84 7.51 -4.76
CA VAL A 101 3.63 6.87 -4.27
C VAL A 101 4.04 6.03 -3.06
N CYS A 102 3.38 6.24 -1.93
CA CYS A 102 3.70 5.56 -0.69
C CYS A 102 2.61 4.55 -0.35
N ALA A 103 2.99 3.28 -0.23
CA ALA A 103 2.10 2.21 0.21
C ALA A 103 2.50 1.83 1.65
N VAL A 104 1.56 1.93 2.57
CA VAL A 104 1.84 1.80 4.01
C VAL A 104 1.05 0.61 4.57
N GLU A 105 1.75 -0.46 4.96
CA GLU A 105 1.15 -1.59 5.68
C GLU A 105 1.10 -1.28 7.18
N TRP A 106 0.11 -1.83 7.87
CA TRP A 106 -0.14 -1.56 9.29
C TRP A 106 -0.36 -0.08 9.56
N SER A 107 -1.16 0.54 8.69
CA SER A 107 -1.46 1.97 8.74
C SER A 107 -2.14 2.41 10.03
N GLU A 108 -2.83 1.50 10.71
CA GLU A 108 -3.46 1.77 12.00
C GLU A 108 -2.47 2.24 13.07
N ASN A 109 -1.17 1.92 12.90
CA ASN A 109 -0.14 2.33 13.86
C ASN A 109 0.35 3.76 13.64
N VAL A 110 0.06 4.36 12.49
CA VAL A 110 0.60 5.68 12.11
C VAL A 110 -0.47 6.61 11.52
N GLU A 111 -1.72 6.44 11.91
CA GLU A 111 -2.83 7.19 11.31
C GLU A 111 -2.68 8.72 11.44
N ASP A 112 -2.00 9.19 12.48
CA ASP A 112 -1.76 10.63 12.66
C ASP A 112 -0.87 11.24 11.58
N ALA A 113 -0.19 10.41 10.78
CA ALA A 113 0.63 10.89 9.66
C ALA A 113 -0.21 11.22 8.42
N PHE A 114 -1.46 10.79 8.37
CA PHE A 114 -2.31 10.95 7.20
C PHE A 114 -3.13 12.23 7.30
N PHE A 115 -3.33 12.91 6.16
CA PHE A 115 -4.01 14.20 6.12
C PHE A 115 -5.49 14.11 5.71
N GLY A 116 -6.02 12.91 5.56
CA GLY A 116 -7.41 12.70 5.17
C GLY A 116 -7.61 12.48 3.68
N ASP A 117 -6.58 12.68 2.87
CA ASP A 117 -6.61 12.44 1.42
C ASP A 117 -6.01 11.08 1.03
N GLU A 118 -5.60 10.30 2.00
CA GLU A 118 -5.08 8.96 1.73
C GLU A 118 -6.18 8.05 1.17
N ILE A 119 -5.74 7.10 0.33
CA ILE A 119 -6.60 6.05 -0.19
C ILE A 119 -6.53 4.90 0.80
N ARG A 120 -7.67 4.50 1.34
CA ARG A 120 -7.75 3.43 2.34
C ARG A 120 -8.10 2.13 1.67
N VAL A 121 -7.25 1.13 1.84
CA VAL A 121 -7.46 -0.22 1.31
C VAL A 121 -7.48 -1.20 2.47
N ARG A 122 -8.63 -1.84 2.69
CA ARG A 122 -8.76 -2.89 3.69
C ARG A 122 -8.85 -4.23 3.00
N ILE A 123 -8.06 -5.19 3.45
CA ILE A 123 -8.08 -6.55 2.93
C ILE A 123 -8.43 -7.50 4.07
N ASP A 124 -9.58 -8.15 3.94
CA ASP A 124 -10.08 -9.10 4.94
C ASP A 124 -10.03 -10.52 4.38
N LYS A 125 -9.52 -11.45 5.17
CA LYS A 125 -9.46 -12.85 4.82
C LYS A 125 -10.84 -13.48 5.02
N LEU A 126 -11.45 -13.98 3.95
CA LEU A 126 -12.74 -14.68 3.99
C LEU A 126 -12.56 -16.18 4.15
N SER A 127 -11.53 -16.72 3.51
CA SER A 127 -11.14 -18.14 3.59
C SER A 127 -9.67 -18.24 3.23
N ASP A 128 -9.10 -19.42 3.14
CA ASP A 128 -7.69 -19.58 2.79
C ASP A 128 -7.34 -18.92 1.45
N ALA A 129 -8.23 -19.00 0.47
CA ALA A 129 -7.99 -18.46 -0.86
C ALA A 129 -8.70 -17.11 -1.10
N GLU A 130 -9.77 -16.82 -0.37
CA GLU A 130 -10.62 -15.68 -0.68
C GLU A 130 -10.33 -14.47 0.18
N ARG A 131 -10.40 -13.30 -0.45
CA ARG A 131 -10.19 -12.00 0.23
C ARG A 131 -11.29 -11.03 -0.18
N LYS A 132 -11.68 -10.18 0.74
CA LYS A 132 -12.54 -9.02 0.47
C LYS A 132 -11.67 -7.77 0.52
N ILE A 133 -11.66 -7.02 -0.57
CA ILE A 133 -10.89 -5.79 -0.67
C ILE A 133 -11.85 -4.62 -0.73
N THR A 134 -11.72 -3.70 0.21
CA THR A 134 -12.53 -2.48 0.27
C THR A 134 -11.63 -1.28 0.02
N ILE A 135 -11.97 -0.44 -0.96
CA ILE A 135 -11.18 0.75 -1.32
C ILE A 135 -12.03 1.99 -1.10
N GLU A 136 -11.52 2.92 -0.31
CA GLU A 136 -12.14 4.23 -0.06
C GLU A 136 -11.22 5.33 -0.56
N GLY A 137 -11.78 6.23 -1.37
CA GLY A 137 -11.01 7.33 -1.97
C GLY A 137 -10.27 6.93 -3.22
N GLY A 138 -9.65 7.92 -3.87
CA GLY A 138 -8.79 7.70 -5.02
C GLY A 138 -9.52 7.60 -6.35
N PRO A 139 -8.77 7.32 -7.43
CA PRO A 139 -9.27 7.46 -8.79
C PRO A 139 -10.23 6.36 -9.24
N LEU A 140 -10.38 5.26 -8.47
CA LEU A 140 -11.32 4.20 -8.81
C LEU A 140 -12.71 4.42 -8.23
N CYS A 141 -12.85 5.34 -7.26
CA CYS A 141 -14.13 5.66 -6.64
C CYS A 141 -14.89 6.74 -7.41
#